data_304b278e75c3d996df54d50adbfa822f
#
_entry.id   304b278e75c3d996df54d50adbfa822f
#
_cell.length_a   1.000
_cell.length_b   1.000
_cell.length_c   1.000
_cell.angle_alpha   90.00
_cell.angle_beta   90.00
_cell.angle_gamma   90.00
#
_symmetry.space_group_name_H-M   'P 1'
#
loop_
_entity.id
_entity.type
_entity.pdbx_description
1 polymer ?
#
loop_
_entity_poly.entity_id
_entity_poly.type
_entity_poly.pdbx_seq_one_letter_code
_entity_poly.pdbx_strand_id
1 'polypeptide(L)'
;MFMGEFVKKNHTTKDRIRYYIELGLLTPIKKNQWYCFEDKDQQVYESIIELKELGFSIKGIQKIYRSHLEKCGTIEQWQENLAIVTQEIVNLEEEIKGLASRKVKLMDVKNDLVAVIEANEKGKESSK
;
A
#
# COMPACT_ATOMS: atom_id res chain seq x y z
N MET A 1 0.87 26.42 -5.97
CA MET A 1 0.21 25.97 -7.21
C MET A 1 -1.23 25.54 -6.93
N PHE A 2 -2.10 25.63 -7.90
CA PHE A 2 -3.48 25.21 -7.75
C PHE A 2 -3.64 23.72 -8.06
N MET A 3 -4.86 23.20 -7.85
CA MET A 3 -5.17 21.78 -7.94
C MET A 3 -4.71 21.13 -9.25
N GLY A 4 -5.01 21.76 -10.39
CA GLY A 4 -4.67 21.20 -11.70
C GLY A 4 -3.17 20.98 -11.90
N GLU A 5 -2.36 21.95 -11.48
CA GLU A 5 -0.90 21.84 -11.56
C GLU A 5 -0.35 20.80 -10.62
N PHE A 6 -0.88 20.76 -9.39
CA PHE A 6 -0.46 19.78 -8.37
C PHE A 6 -0.76 18.36 -8.80
N VAL A 7 -1.95 18.13 -9.33
CA VAL A 7 -2.38 16.84 -9.86
C VAL A 7 -1.49 16.39 -11.02
N LYS A 8 -1.19 17.30 -11.94
CA LYS A 8 -0.36 17.01 -13.10
C LYS A 8 1.08 16.70 -12.70
N LYS A 9 1.64 17.51 -11.80
CA LYS A 9 3.00 17.34 -11.30
C LYS A 9 3.19 15.97 -10.64
N ASN A 10 2.20 15.51 -9.90
CA ASN A 10 2.27 14.27 -9.12
C ASN A 10 1.66 13.06 -9.84
N HIS A 11 1.27 13.19 -11.09
CA HIS A 11 0.69 12.09 -11.87
C HIS A 11 -0.45 11.38 -11.16
N THR A 12 -1.36 12.18 -10.59
CA THR A 12 -2.48 11.67 -9.81
C THR A 12 -3.80 12.24 -10.34
N THR A 13 -4.88 12.15 -9.58
CA THR A 13 -6.20 12.64 -9.95
C THR A 13 -6.73 13.63 -8.92
N LYS A 14 -7.66 14.50 -9.33
CA LYS A 14 -8.32 15.42 -8.42
C LYS A 14 -9.06 14.69 -7.30
N ASP A 15 -9.73 13.59 -7.65
CA ASP A 15 -10.49 12.80 -6.68
C ASP A 15 -9.59 12.22 -5.59
N ARG A 16 -8.42 11.74 -5.96
CA ARG A 16 -7.45 11.20 -4.99
C ARG A 16 -6.93 12.29 -4.05
N ILE A 17 -6.60 13.46 -4.61
CA ILE A 17 -6.13 14.58 -3.79
C ILE A 17 -7.24 15.07 -2.86
N ARG A 18 -8.47 15.20 -3.34
CA ARG A 18 -9.62 15.56 -2.50
C ARG A 18 -9.84 14.56 -1.38
N TYR A 19 -9.67 13.28 -1.68
CA TYR A 19 -9.76 12.20 -0.69
C TYR A 19 -8.75 12.39 0.44
N TYR A 20 -7.50 12.69 0.10
CA TYR A 20 -6.46 12.95 1.11
C TYR A 20 -6.74 14.21 1.92
N ILE A 21 -7.35 15.22 1.31
CA ILE A 21 -7.79 16.43 2.03
C ILE A 21 -8.91 16.08 3.02
N GLU A 22 -9.90 15.32 2.58
CA GLU A 22 -11.01 14.88 3.42
C GLU A 22 -10.53 14.05 4.62
N LEU A 23 -9.50 13.23 4.43
CA LEU A 23 -8.90 12.44 5.50
C LEU A 23 -8.02 13.25 6.46
N GLY A 24 -7.80 14.53 6.17
CA GLY A 24 -6.94 15.38 6.97
C GLY A 24 -5.45 15.17 6.76
N LEU A 25 -5.06 14.42 5.72
CA LEU A 25 -3.65 14.15 5.41
C LEU A 25 -3.00 15.32 4.67
N LEU A 26 -3.72 15.94 3.75
CA LEU A 26 -3.29 17.16 3.06
C LEU A 26 -4.10 18.33 3.57
N THR A 27 -3.41 19.44 3.87
CA THR A 27 -4.04 20.64 4.41
C THR A 27 -3.64 21.88 3.62
N PRO A 28 -3.98 21.93 2.31
CA PRO A 28 -3.64 23.10 1.50
C PRO A 28 -4.42 24.33 1.94
N ILE A 29 -3.85 25.50 1.67
CA ILE A 29 -4.50 26.77 1.97
C ILE A 29 -5.57 27.03 0.94
N LYS A 30 -6.75 27.52 1.38
CA LYS A 30 -7.79 27.99 0.46
C LYS A 30 -7.60 29.49 0.19
N LYS A 31 -7.52 29.83 -1.11
CA LYS A 31 -7.57 31.21 -1.58
C LYS A 31 -8.80 31.36 -2.47
N ASN A 32 -9.79 32.16 -2.04
CA ASN A 32 -11.03 32.41 -2.82
C ASN A 32 -11.74 31.14 -3.25
N GLN A 33 -11.95 30.15 -2.60
CA GLN A 33 -12.58 28.86 -2.95
C GLN A 33 -11.62 27.88 -3.64
N TRP A 34 -10.37 28.27 -3.96
CA TRP A 34 -9.42 27.40 -4.62
C TRP A 34 -8.35 26.93 -3.65
N TYR A 35 -8.01 25.64 -3.70
CA TYR A 35 -6.89 25.10 -2.93
C TYR A 35 -5.58 25.54 -3.55
N CYS A 36 -4.69 26.08 -2.70
CA CYS A 36 -3.34 26.45 -3.08
C CYS A 36 -2.36 25.52 -2.37
N PHE A 37 -1.58 24.77 -3.15
CA PHE A 37 -0.61 23.80 -2.65
C PHE A 37 0.78 24.43 -2.57
N GLU A 38 1.44 24.23 -1.45
CA GLU A 38 2.77 24.74 -1.17
C GLU A 38 3.77 23.58 -1.09
N ASP A 39 5.05 23.90 -0.91
CA ASP A 39 6.12 22.89 -0.80
C ASP A 39 5.85 21.90 0.34
N LYS A 40 5.30 22.38 1.46
CA LYS A 40 4.91 21.51 2.59
C LYS A 40 3.92 20.43 2.15
N ASP A 41 2.97 20.79 1.30
CA ASP A 41 1.95 19.86 0.79
C ASP A 41 2.58 18.82 -0.14
N GLN A 42 3.55 19.23 -0.93
CA GLN A 42 4.29 18.32 -1.80
C GLN A 42 5.07 17.29 -0.97
N GLN A 43 5.75 17.73 0.09
CA GLN A 43 6.49 16.83 0.98
C GLN A 43 5.55 15.82 1.65
N VAL A 44 4.40 16.28 2.11
CA VAL A 44 3.39 15.42 2.72
C VAL A 44 2.89 14.39 1.71
N TYR A 45 2.56 14.82 0.49
CA TYR A 45 2.09 13.93 -0.56
C TYR A 45 3.13 12.84 -0.88
N GLU A 46 4.40 13.22 -1.02
CA GLU A 46 5.48 12.27 -1.26
C GLU A 46 5.61 11.25 -0.14
N SER A 47 5.48 11.69 1.12
CA SER A 47 5.49 10.80 2.28
C SER A 47 4.32 9.82 2.27
N ILE A 48 3.13 10.27 1.89
CA ILE A 48 1.95 9.41 1.76
C ILE A 48 2.20 8.31 0.73
N ILE A 49 2.76 8.68 -0.43
CA ILE A 49 3.05 7.71 -1.49
C ILE A 49 4.11 6.69 -1.04
N GLU A 50 5.17 7.13 -0.38
CA GLU A 50 6.19 6.23 0.17
C GLU A 50 5.59 5.21 1.15
N LEU A 51 4.73 5.68 2.06
CA LEU A 51 4.10 4.81 3.05
C LEU A 51 3.14 3.82 2.37
N LYS A 52 2.43 4.24 1.33
CA LYS A 52 1.57 3.35 0.55
C LYS A 52 2.37 2.28 -0.16
N GLU A 53 3.51 2.64 -0.75
CA GLU A 53 4.41 1.69 -1.40
C GLU A 53 4.96 0.65 -0.42
N LEU A 54 5.16 1.04 0.84
CA LEU A 54 5.57 0.14 1.90
C LEU A 54 4.43 -0.77 2.39
N GLY A 55 3.21 -0.55 1.92
CA GLY A 55 2.07 -1.39 2.25
C GLY A 55 1.21 -0.90 3.40
N PHE A 56 1.46 0.30 3.92
CA PHE A 56 0.64 0.85 4.99
C PHE A 56 -0.77 1.16 4.50
N SER A 57 -1.75 0.80 5.31
CA SER A 57 -3.15 1.18 5.06
C SER A 57 -3.35 2.68 5.27
N ILE A 58 -4.44 3.22 4.73
CA ILE A 58 -4.80 4.62 4.94
C ILE A 58 -4.94 4.92 6.44
N LYS A 59 -5.54 4.01 7.21
CA LYS A 59 -5.65 4.15 8.67
C LYS A 59 -4.28 4.19 9.34
N GLY A 60 -3.34 3.37 8.89
CA GLY A 60 -1.97 3.36 9.39
C GLY A 60 -1.27 4.68 9.10
N ILE A 61 -1.43 5.21 7.90
CA ILE A 61 -0.88 6.50 7.50
C ILE A 61 -1.46 7.62 8.35
N GLN A 62 -2.78 7.62 8.59
CA GLN A 62 -3.42 8.60 9.45
C GLN A 62 -2.88 8.57 10.89
N LYS A 63 -2.63 7.38 11.43
CA LYS A 63 -2.04 7.23 12.77
C LYS A 63 -0.64 7.82 12.84
N ILE A 64 0.20 7.56 11.83
CA ILE A 64 1.55 8.10 11.75
C ILE A 64 1.49 9.64 11.72
N TYR A 65 0.61 10.19 10.90
CA TYR A 65 0.43 11.63 10.80
C TYR A 65 -0.06 12.26 12.09
N ARG A 66 -1.03 11.65 12.74
CA ARG A 66 -1.57 12.14 14.01
C ARG A 66 -0.49 12.17 15.07
N SER A 67 0.30 11.11 15.17
CA SER A 67 1.42 11.03 16.12
C SER A 67 2.45 12.12 15.82
N HIS A 68 2.76 12.36 14.55
CA HIS A 68 3.69 13.41 14.14
C HIS A 68 3.21 14.81 14.54
N LEU A 69 1.92 15.12 14.36
CA LEU A 69 1.36 16.41 14.69
C LEU A 69 1.29 16.67 16.21
N GLU A 70 0.95 15.64 16.97
CA GLU A 70 0.75 15.76 18.42
C GLU A 70 2.04 15.66 19.22
N LYS A 71 3.00 14.84 18.78
CA LYS A 71 4.15 14.43 19.58
C LYS A 71 5.48 14.49 18.81
N CYS A 72 5.57 15.34 17.80
CA CYS A 72 6.74 15.40 16.92
C CYS A 72 8.05 15.53 17.69
N GLY A 73 9.01 14.65 17.41
CA GLY A 73 10.35 14.66 18.01
C GLY A 73 10.41 14.11 19.43
N THR A 74 9.33 13.53 19.95
CA THR A 74 9.32 12.93 21.30
C THR A 74 9.66 11.44 21.24
N ILE A 75 10.16 10.90 22.37
CA ILE A 75 10.38 9.45 22.52
C ILE A 75 9.06 8.70 22.35
N GLU A 76 7.94 9.27 22.83
CA GLU A 76 6.61 8.68 22.69
C GLU A 76 6.23 8.51 21.21
N GLN A 77 6.50 9.50 20.38
CA GLN A 77 6.26 9.39 18.94
C GLN A 77 7.08 8.27 18.32
N TRP A 78 8.35 8.20 18.68
CA TRP A 78 9.24 7.16 18.14
C TRP A 78 8.80 5.77 18.56
N GLN A 79 8.35 5.61 19.81
CA GLN A 79 7.82 4.34 20.32
C GLN A 79 6.52 3.95 19.60
N GLU A 80 5.63 4.89 19.37
CA GLU A 80 4.40 4.65 18.60
C GLU A 80 4.70 4.23 17.16
N ASN A 81 5.61 4.93 16.51
CA ASN A 81 6.02 4.60 15.14
C ASN A 81 6.68 3.22 15.07
N LEU A 82 7.52 2.90 16.06
CA LEU A 82 8.14 1.56 16.14
C LEU A 82 7.08 0.47 16.26
N ALA A 83 6.06 0.69 17.09
CA ALA A 83 4.98 -0.28 17.26
C ALA A 83 4.20 -0.47 15.95
N ILE A 84 3.91 0.62 15.23
CA ILE A 84 3.21 0.56 13.95
C ILE A 84 4.02 -0.22 12.91
N VAL A 85 5.30 0.10 12.78
CA VAL A 85 6.19 -0.58 11.81
C VAL A 85 6.35 -2.06 12.16
N THR A 86 6.50 -2.37 13.44
CA THR A 86 6.61 -3.75 13.91
C THR A 86 5.36 -4.56 13.57
N GLN A 87 4.19 -3.97 13.76
CA GLN A 87 2.93 -4.63 13.41
C GLN A 87 2.81 -4.87 11.90
N GLU A 88 3.24 -3.92 11.08
CA GLU A 88 3.24 -4.10 9.62
C GLU A 88 4.17 -5.24 9.18
N ILE A 89 5.33 -5.39 9.84
CA ILE A 89 6.25 -6.51 9.58
C ILE A 89 5.57 -7.84 9.91
N VAL A 90 4.89 -7.93 11.05
CA VAL A 90 4.15 -9.15 11.45
C VAL A 90 3.07 -9.47 10.42
N ASN A 91 2.32 -8.48 9.97
CA ASN A 91 1.28 -8.66 8.96
C ASN A 91 1.86 -9.18 7.64
N LEU A 92 3.00 -8.65 7.21
CA LEU A 92 3.69 -9.11 6.00
C LEU A 92 4.19 -10.54 6.14
N GLU A 93 4.73 -10.91 7.30
CA GLU A 93 5.18 -12.27 7.56
C GLU A 93 4.03 -13.27 7.46
N GLU A 94 2.85 -12.90 7.96
CA GLU A 94 1.64 -13.71 7.84
C GLU A 94 1.18 -13.85 6.39
N GLU A 95 1.22 -12.76 5.61
CA GLU A 95 0.93 -12.79 4.18
C GLU A 95 1.89 -13.70 3.41
N ILE A 96 3.18 -13.61 3.73
CA ILE A 96 4.21 -14.47 3.12
C ILE A 96 3.91 -15.94 3.40
N LYS A 97 3.58 -16.28 4.64
CA LYS A 97 3.19 -17.65 4.99
C LYS A 97 1.96 -18.11 4.22
N GLY A 98 0.95 -17.25 4.10
CA GLY A 98 -0.25 -17.56 3.34
C GLY A 98 0.04 -17.81 1.87
N LEU A 99 0.88 -16.98 1.26
CA LEU A 99 1.27 -17.13 -0.13
C LEU A 99 2.12 -18.39 -0.34
N ALA A 100 3.02 -18.71 0.58
CA ALA A 100 3.81 -19.94 0.52
C ALA A 100 2.93 -21.18 0.58
N SER A 101 1.91 -21.18 1.46
CA SER A 101 0.94 -22.27 1.58
C SER A 101 0.14 -22.44 0.28
N ARG A 102 -0.33 -21.34 -0.31
CA ARG A 102 -1.05 -21.37 -1.59
C ARG A 102 -0.19 -21.90 -2.72
N LYS A 103 1.07 -21.51 -2.75
CA LYS A 103 2.03 -22.00 -3.75
C LYS A 103 2.19 -23.51 -3.66
N VAL A 104 2.34 -24.06 -2.45
CA VAL A 104 2.45 -25.50 -2.23
C VAL A 104 1.22 -26.22 -2.76
N LYS A 105 0.03 -25.73 -2.44
CA LYS A 105 -1.23 -26.32 -2.92
C LYS A 105 -1.33 -26.30 -4.44
N LEU A 106 -0.92 -25.21 -5.08
CA LEU A 106 -0.92 -25.11 -6.54
C LEU A 106 0.10 -26.04 -7.17
N MET A 107 1.25 -26.23 -6.53
CA MET A 107 2.25 -27.20 -7.00
C MET A 107 1.72 -28.63 -6.95
N ASP A 108 0.97 -28.97 -5.89
CA ASP A 108 0.32 -30.27 -5.79
C ASP A 108 -0.70 -30.48 -6.90
N VAL A 109 -1.53 -29.48 -7.19
CA VAL A 109 -2.49 -29.52 -8.29
C VAL A 109 -1.76 -29.68 -9.63
N LYS A 110 -0.68 -28.94 -9.83
CA LYS A 110 0.13 -29.05 -11.04
C LYS A 110 0.66 -30.46 -11.22
N ASN A 111 1.21 -31.04 -10.15
CA ASN A 111 1.77 -32.40 -10.20
C ASN A 111 0.69 -33.44 -10.53
N ASP A 112 -0.50 -33.28 -9.94
CA ASP A 112 -1.64 -34.17 -10.24
C ASP A 112 -2.06 -34.09 -11.71
N LEU A 113 -2.11 -32.86 -12.25
CA LEU A 113 -2.46 -32.68 -13.68
C LEU A 113 -1.39 -33.26 -14.60
N VAL A 114 -0.12 -33.09 -14.29
CA VAL A 114 0.97 -33.67 -15.04
C VAL A 114 0.84 -35.18 -15.05
N ALA A 115 0.56 -35.80 -13.90
CA ALA A 115 0.40 -37.25 -13.80
C ALA A 115 -0.79 -37.74 -14.62
N VAL A 116 -1.91 -37.03 -14.63
CA VAL A 116 -3.09 -37.37 -15.43
C VAL A 116 -2.79 -37.26 -16.92
N ILE A 117 -2.10 -36.21 -17.34
CA ILE A 117 -1.73 -36.00 -18.74
C ILE A 117 -0.79 -37.13 -19.21
N GLU A 118 0.24 -37.44 -18.43
CA GLU A 118 1.17 -38.52 -18.76
C GLU A 118 0.49 -39.88 -18.83
N ALA A 119 -0.40 -40.19 -17.92
CA ALA A 119 -1.18 -41.41 -17.95
C ALA A 119 -2.06 -41.49 -19.18
N ASN A 120 -2.66 -40.40 -19.60
CA ASN A 120 -3.50 -40.32 -20.79
C ASN A 120 -2.67 -40.53 -22.08
N GLU A 121 -1.47 -39.95 -22.15
CA GLU A 121 -0.56 -40.10 -23.26
C GLU A 121 -0.08 -41.55 -23.37
N LYS A 122 0.28 -42.18 -22.26
CA LYS A 122 0.64 -43.61 -22.23
C LYS A 122 -0.51 -44.52 -22.65
N GLY A 123 -1.73 -44.17 -22.21
CA GLY A 123 -2.93 -44.88 -22.62
C GLY A 123 -3.17 -44.84 -24.13
N LYS A 124 -2.90 -43.71 -24.78
CA LYS A 124 -2.99 -43.55 -26.22
C LYS A 124 -1.93 -44.38 -26.95
N GLU A 125 -0.70 -44.39 -26.43
CA GLU A 125 0.39 -45.20 -27.00
C GLU A 125 0.11 -46.68 -26.89
N SER A 126 -0.46 -47.14 -25.77
CA SER A 126 -0.76 -48.55 -25.56
C SER A 126 -1.98 -49.03 -26.34
N SER A 127 -2.82 -48.13 -26.85
CA SER A 127 -3.99 -48.48 -27.64
C SER A 127 -3.71 -48.65 -29.13
N LYS A 128 -2.47 -48.49 -29.50
CA LYS A 128 -2.00 -48.82 -30.82
C LYS A 128 -1.60 -50.30 -30.87
#